data_cbe95cfdff22ac90da6e3d917f8d9c60
#
_entry.id   cbe95cfdff22ac90da6e3d917f8d9c60
#
_cell.length_a   1.000
_cell.length_b   1.000
_cell.length_c   1.000
_cell.angle_alpha   90.00
_cell.angle_beta   90.00
_cell.angle_gamma   90.00
#
_symmetry.space_group_name_H-M   'P 1'
#
loop_
_entity.id
_entity.type
_entity.pdbx_description
1 polymer ?
#
loop_
_entity_poly.entity_id
_entity_poly.type
_entity_poly.pdbx_seq_one_letter_code
_entity_poly.pdbx_strand_id
1 'polypeptide(L)'
;MLDLATAEYSLVGCVLIDARCLPAAREILPTAEAFASEPCRKAYAAACRLEDEDKAIDPVIVGRAAGLSNDFLMQCMDLAPTCTRAAEYAKAVLDGHQRRQLQALGEKLQTEALCAGSTADQLLTEARSTLDDLASTPGRCSVKSARDSLLDFMTFRAEVQQGKRQAIRTGFPSLDRILGGFAQGGFYVMAARPGVGKSALGIALADMMARDRRVLYVSLEMTEAELNARRVAAVSDMPCSFGMLLFQRTTEEEDAAIANACGKLYARKLQISAVSTLTVPELELQARNVGAEVVIVDYLGLLSAEDKRLSEYDRVTRISGDLKRLAKRLGCVVLAL
;
A
#
# COMPACT_ATOMS: atom_id res chain seq x y z
N MET A 1 -29.98 2.78 12.31
CA MET A 1 -29.05 1.96 11.49
C MET A 1 -29.90 1.32 10.41
N LEU A 2 -29.66 1.58 9.11
CA LEU A 2 -30.38 0.92 8.02
C LEU A 2 -30.12 -0.58 8.12
N ASP A 3 -31.18 -1.38 8.12
CA ASP A 3 -31.05 -2.83 8.02
C ASP A 3 -30.43 -3.17 6.65
N LEU A 4 -29.42 -4.02 6.64
CA LEU A 4 -28.66 -4.40 5.44
C LEU A 4 -29.56 -4.99 4.35
N ALA A 5 -30.52 -5.82 4.72
CA ALA A 5 -31.48 -6.38 3.78
C ALA A 5 -32.32 -5.28 3.12
N THR A 6 -32.82 -4.34 3.92
CA THR A 6 -33.57 -3.19 3.43
C THR A 6 -32.78 -2.32 2.49
N ALA A 7 -31.45 -2.14 2.72
CA ALA A 7 -30.58 -1.35 1.86
C ALA A 7 -30.41 -1.97 0.46
N GLU A 8 -30.32 -3.30 0.36
CA GLU A 8 -30.22 -4.01 -0.93
C GLU A 8 -31.51 -3.85 -1.76
N TYR A 9 -32.67 -4.03 -1.13
CA TYR A 9 -33.98 -3.84 -1.77
C TYR A 9 -34.17 -2.38 -2.21
N SER A 10 -33.85 -1.43 -1.33
CA SER A 10 -33.99 0.00 -1.63
C SER A 10 -33.05 0.44 -2.78
N LEU A 11 -31.84 -0.10 -2.86
CA LEU A 11 -30.93 0.20 -3.96
C LEU A 11 -31.47 -0.29 -5.30
N VAL A 12 -31.91 -1.54 -5.35
CA VAL A 12 -32.57 -2.11 -6.55
C VAL A 12 -33.81 -1.30 -6.91
N GLY A 13 -34.63 -0.96 -5.93
CA GLY A 13 -35.83 -0.13 -6.14
C GLY A 13 -35.50 1.25 -6.71
N CYS A 14 -34.47 1.93 -6.20
CA CYS A 14 -34.00 3.21 -6.75
C CYS A 14 -33.63 3.09 -8.22
N VAL A 15 -32.89 2.06 -8.62
CA VAL A 15 -32.45 1.82 -9.99
C VAL A 15 -33.65 1.52 -10.92
N LEU A 16 -34.65 0.78 -10.42
CA LEU A 16 -35.86 0.47 -11.18
C LEU A 16 -36.80 1.67 -11.37
N ILE A 17 -36.85 2.58 -10.38
CA ILE A 17 -37.66 3.81 -10.45
C ILE A 17 -36.98 4.87 -11.32
N ASP A 18 -35.68 5.04 -11.17
CA ASP A 18 -34.89 6.02 -11.91
C ASP A 18 -33.51 5.45 -12.31
N ALA A 19 -33.41 4.98 -13.55
CA ALA A 19 -32.20 4.40 -14.08
C ALA A 19 -30.97 5.35 -14.01
N ARG A 20 -31.18 6.67 -13.93
CA ARG A 20 -30.09 7.67 -13.77
C ARG A 20 -29.33 7.52 -12.45
N CYS A 21 -29.84 6.75 -11.51
CA CYS A 21 -29.16 6.42 -10.26
C CYS A 21 -28.07 5.35 -10.44
N LEU A 22 -28.16 4.53 -11.50
CA LEU A 22 -27.28 3.38 -11.69
C LEU A 22 -25.80 3.76 -11.86
N PRO A 23 -25.41 4.77 -12.66
CA PRO A 23 -23.99 5.16 -12.77
C PRO A 23 -23.35 5.51 -11.42
N ALA A 24 -24.05 6.29 -10.57
CA ALA A 24 -23.57 6.67 -9.25
C ALA A 24 -23.50 5.45 -8.29
N ALA A 25 -24.39 4.49 -8.43
CA ALA A 25 -24.34 3.24 -7.68
C ALA A 25 -23.17 2.34 -8.16
N ARG A 26 -22.92 2.27 -9.47
CA ARG A 26 -21.81 1.49 -10.07
C ARG A 26 -20.42 2.02 -9.71
N GLU A 27 -20.27 3.33 -9.47
CA GLU A 27 -19.02 3.88 -8.95
C GLU A 27 -18.64 3.27 -7.58
N ILE A 28 -19.64 2.91 -6.77
CA ILE A 28 -19.45 2.32 -5.43
C ILE A 28 -19.48 0.79 -5.50
N LEU A 29 -20.39 0.24 -6.30
CA LEU A 29 -20.62 -1.19 -6.50
C LEU A 29 -20.46 -1.55 -7.98
N PRO A 30 -19.24 -1.71 -8.49
CA PRO A 30 -19.01 -2.03 -9.90
C PRO A 30 -19.54 -3.40 -10.32
N THR A 31 -19.71 -4.32 -9.37
CA THR A 31 -20.24 -5.66 -9.59
C THR A 31 -21.40 -5.98 -8.64
N ALA A 32 -22.22 -6.93 -9.01
CA ALA A 32 -23.35 -7.38 -8.20
C ALA A 32 -22.96 -8.35 -7.05
N GLU A 33 -21.69 -8.72 -6.93
CA GLU A 33 -21.22 -9.71 -5.94
C GLU A 33 -21.38 -9.23 -4.49
N ALA A 34 -21.45 -7.93 -4.29
CA ALA A 34 -21.63 -7.33 -2.98
C ALA A 34 -23.00 -7.62 -2.34
N PHE A 35 -23.99 -8.03 -3.12
CA PHE A 35 -25.34 -8.34 -2.62
C PHE A 35 -25.38 -9.71 -1.93
N ALA A 36 -26.02 -9.77 -0.75
CA ALA A 36 -26.32 -11.01 -0.06
C ALA A 36 -27.55 -11.69 -0.63
N SER A 37 -28.58 -10.90 -0.96
CA SER A 37 -29.82 -11.37 -1.56
C SER A 37 -29.58 -11.77 -3.02
N GLU A 38 -29.78 -13.05 -3.35
CA GLU A 38 -29.63 -13.54 -4.72
C GLU A 38 -30.57 -12.84 -5.72
N PRO A 39 -31.85 -12.59 -5.41
CA PRO A 39 -32.72 -11.83 -6.27
C PRO A 39 -32.26 -10.40 -6.50
N CYS A 40 -31.80 -9.67 -5.46
CA CYS A 40 -31.24 -8.32 -5.60
C CYS A 40 -29.98 -8.34 -6.48
N ARG A 41 -29.09 -9.32 -6.29
CA ARG A 41 -27.89 -9.51 -7.10
C ARG A 41 -28.24 -9.71 -8.58
N LYS A 42 -29.22 -10.56 -8.89
CA LYS A 42 -29.67 -10.79 -10.27
C LYS A 42 -30.29 -9.54 -10.89
N ALA A 43 -31.11 -8.81 -10.14
CA ALA A 43 -31.74 -7.57 -10.60
C ALA A 43 -30.68 -6.50 -10.92
N TYR A 44 -29.73 -6.27 -10.02
CA TYR A 44 -28.67 -5.29 -10.20
C TYR A 44 -27.73 -5.67 -11.36
N ALA A 45 -27.34 -6.95 -11.46
CA ALA A 45 -26.54 -7.44 -12.58
C ALA A 45 -27.24 -7.29 -13.93
N ALA A 46 -28.56 -7.51 -13.98
CA ALA A 46 -29.36 -7.30 -15.18
C ALA A 46 -29.42 -5.82 -15.56
N ALA A 47 -29.64 -4.93 -14.59
CA ALA A 47 -29.64 -3.50 -14.81
C ALA A 47 -28.31 -2.99 -15.38
N CYS A 48 -27.17 -3.45 -14.79
CA CYS A 48 -25.84 -3.11 -15.29
C CYS A 48 -25.61 -3.58 -16.74
N ARG A 49 -26.04 -4.80 -17.08
CA ARG A 49 -25.92 -5.29 -18.46
C ARG A 49 -26.77 -4.52 -19.45
N LEU A 50 -27.99 -4.14 -19.06
CA LEU A 50 -28.87 -3.33 -19.91
C LEU A 50 -28.30 -1.94 -20.17
N GLU A 51 -27.65 -1.34 -19.14
CA GLU A 51 -26.93 -0.07 -19.31
C GLU A 51 -25.75 -0.21 -20.30
N ASP A 52 -24.94 -1.27 -20.14
CA ASP A 52 -23.80 -1.54 -21.03
C ASP A 52 -24.24 -1.79 -22.49
N GLU A 53 -25.48 -2.29 -22.70
CA GLU A 53 -26.09 -2.52 -24.01
C GLU A 53 -26.92 -1.32 -24.54
N ASP A 54 -26.88 -0.20 -23.83
CA ASP A 54 -27.65 1.02 -24.13
C ASP A 54 -29.17 0.74 -24.28
N LYS A 55 -29.69 -0.18 -23.44
CA LYS A 55 -31.10 -0.56 -23.40
C LYS A 55 -31.82 0.11 -22.24
N ALA A 56 -33.13 0.29 -22.40
CA ALA A 56 -33.97 0.84 -21.33
C ALA A 56 -33.94 -0.06 -20.07
N ILE A 57 -33.82 0.58 -18.92
CA ILE A 57 -33.89 -0.06 -17.59
C ILE A 57 -35.25 0.27 -17.00
N ASP A 58 -36.13 -0.70 -17.02
CA ASP A 58 -37.43 -0.63 -16.38
C ASP A 58 -37.75 -1.96 -15.67
N PRO A 59 -38.72 -1.99 -14.74
CA PRO A 59 -39.04 -3.18 -13.97
C PRO A 59 -39.39 -4.41 -14.82
N VAL A 60 -40.05 -4.22 -15.97
CA VAL A 60 -40.51 -5.34 -16.82
C VAL A 60 -39.31 -5.95 -17.57
N ILE A 61 -38.44 -5.09 -18.11
CA ILE A 61 -37.25 -5.53 -18.87
C ILE A 61 -36.24 -6.19 -17.91
N VAL A 62 -36.00 -5.58 -16.75
CA VAL A 62 -35.10 -6.13 -15.73
C VAL A 62 -35.62 -7.45 -15.19
N GLY A 63 -36.94 -7.54 -14.90
CA GLY A 63 -37.57 -8.78 -14.45
C GLY A 63 -37.42 -9.92 -15.42
N ARG A 64 -37.62 -9.66 -16.70
CA ARG A 64 -37.47 -10.65 -17.79
C ARG A 64 -35.97 -11.04 -17.93
N ALA A 65 -35.07 -10.08 -17.91
CA ALA A 65 -33.61 -10.32 -18.07
C ALA A 65 -33.02 -11.08 -16.87
N ALA A 66 -33.53 -10.84 -15.67
CA ALA A 66 -33.07 -11.46 -14.42
C ALA A 66 -33.85 -12.75 -14.05
N GLY A 67 -34.99 -13.04 -14.71
CA GLY A 67 -35.87 -14.16 -14.37
C GLY A 67 -36.57 -13.96 -13.01
N LEU A 68 -36.92 -12.72 -12.67
CA LEU A 68 -37.56 -12.37 -11.39
C LEU A 68 -39.04 -12.05 -11.54
N SER A 69 -39.80 -12.29 -10.45
CA SER A 69 -41.23 -12.00 -10.42
C SER A 69 -41.49 -10.50 -10.31
N ASN A 70 -42.61 -10.04 -10.88
CA ASN A 70 -43.03 -8.64 -10.76
C ASN A 70 -43.28 -8.24 -9.29
N ASP A 71 -43.80 -9.16 -8.46
CA ASP A 71 -44.05 -8.89 -7.04
C ASP A 71 -42.79 -8.54 -6.29
N PHE A 72 -41.65 -9.23 -6.57
CA PHE A 72 -40.36 -8.91 -5.99
C PHE A 72 -39.86 -7.52 -6.39
N LEU A 73 -39.98 -7.17 -7.68
CA LEU A 73 -39.55 -5.88 -8.18
C LEU A 73 -40.41 -4.73 -7.63
N MET A 74 -41.73 -4.94 -7.51
CA MET A 74 -42.63 -3.99 -6.86
C MET A 74 -42.26 -3.81 -5.38
N GLN A 75 -41.99 -4.89 -4.65
CA GLN A 75 -41.48 -4.81 -3.28
C GLN A 75 -40.22 -3.98 -3.14
N CYS A 76 -39.28 -4.14 -4.07
CA CYS A 76 -38.06 -3.32 -4.09
C CYS A 76 -38.40 -1.81 -4.28
N MET A 77 -39.32 -1.52 -5.18
CA MET A 77 -39.72 -0.13 -5.46
C MET A 77 -40.45 0.49 -4.27
N ASP A 78 -41.32 -0.26 -3.60
CA ASP A 78 -42.05 0.19 -2.40
C ASP A 78 -41.13 0.51 -1.22
N LEU A 79 -40.02 -0.22 -1.11
CA LEU A 79 -38.99 0.00 -0.09
C LEU A 79 -37.98 1.15 -0.43
N ALA A 80 -38.10 1.76 -1.60
CA ALA A 80 -37.26 2.84 -2.05
C ALA A 80 -37.95 4.21 -1.87
N PRO A 81 -37.83 4.88 -0.73
CA PRO A 81 -38.60 6.11 -0.45
C PRO A 81 -38.12 7.30 -1.31
N THR A 82 -36.90 7.27 -1.83
CA THR A 82 -36.35 8.30 -2.71
C THR A 82 -35.13 7.78 -3.47
N CYS A 83 -35.07 8.09 -4.77
CA CYS A 83 -33.94 7.71 -5.64
C CYS A 83 -32.67 8.55 -5.38
N THR A 84 -32.78 9.72 -4.73
CA THR A 84 -31.64 10.59 -4.42
C THR A 84 -30.63 9.98 -3.47
N ARG A 85 -31.00 8.91 -2.74
CA ARG A 85 -30.16 8.19 -1.78
C ARG A 85 -29.52 6.91 -2.32
N ALA A 86 -29.57 6.65 -3.61
CA ALA A 86 -29.01 5.43 -4.19
C ALA A 86 -27.54 5.22 -3.82
N ALA A 87 -26.74 6.28 -3.81
CA ALA A 87 -25.33 6.22 -3.38
C ALA A 87 -25.15 5.85 -1.88
N GLU A 88 -26.07 6.27 -1.02
CA GLU A 88 -26.05 5.89 0.41
C GLU A 88 -26.39 4.41 0.59
N TYR A 89 -27.39 3.92 -0.14
CA TYR A 89 -27.74 2.49 -0.14
C TYR A 89 -26.60 1.64 -0.71
N ALA A 90 -25.96 2.08 -1.80
CA ALA A 90 -24.80 1.39 -2.36
C ALA A 90 -23.64 1.28 -1.34
N LYS A 91 -23.37 2.34 -0.59
CA LYS A 91 -22.36 2.31 0.50
C LYS A 91 -22.74 1.34 1.61
N ALA A 92 -24.03 1.27 1.98
CA ALA A 92 -24.51 0.34 3.01
C ALA A 92 -24.40 -1.13 2.54
N VAL A 93 -24.69 -1.42 1.27
CA VAL A 93 -24.50 -2.75 0.66
C VAL A 93 -23.03 -3.14 0.66
N LEU A 94 -22.15 -2.20 0.30
CA LEU A 94 -20.69 -2.41 0.32
C LEU A 94 -20.16 -2.71 1.74
N ASP A 95 -20.57 -1.91 2.73
CA ASP A 95 -20.20 -2.14 4.15
C ASP A 95 -20.66 -3.54 4.61
N GLY A 96 -21.90 -3.93 4.25
CA GLY A 96 -22.41 -5.27 4.52
C GLY A 96 -21.59 -6.37 3.87
N HIS A 97 -21.16 -6.18 2.63
CA HIS A 97 -20.32 -7.14 1.93
C HIS A 97 -18.95 -7.28 2.63
N GLN A 98 -18.30 -6.16 2.96
CA GLN A 98 -17.02 -6.17 3.67
C GLN A 98 -17.13 -6.87 5.03
N ARG A 99 -18.21 -6.64 5.78
CA ARG A 99 -18.44 -7.33 7.06
C ARG A 99 -18.58 -8.83 6.90
N ARG A 100 -19.31 -9.30 5.86
CA ARG A 100 -19.43 -10.74 5.57
C ARG A 100 -18.09 -11.36 5.20
N GLN A 101 -17.26 -10.65 4.43
CA GLN A 101 -15.91 -11.12 4.07
C GLN A 101 -14.99 -11.18 5.28
N LEU A 102 -15.05 -10.19 6.19
CA LEU A 102 -14.32 -10.19 7.45
C LEU A 102 -14.76 -11.35 8.36
N GLN A 103 -16.05 -11.63 8.41
CA GLN A 103 -16.57 -12.77 9.16
C GLN A 103 -16.06 -14.08 8.59
N ALA A 104 -16.16 -14.29 7.29
CA ALA A 104 -15.67 -15.49 6.61
C ALA A 104 -14.15 -15.69 6.82
N LEU A 105 -13.36 -14.59 6.77
CA LEU A 105 -11.94 -14.64 7.11
C LEU A 105 -11.72 -15.09 8.56
N GLY A 106 -12.50 -14.54 9.51
CA GLY A 106 -12.42 -14.93 10.92
C GLY A 106 -12.72 -16.41 11.14
N GLU A 107 -13.79 -16.94 10.52
CA GLU A 107 -14.17 -18.35 10.58
C GLU A 107 -13.08 -19.26 9.97
N LYS A 108 -12.50 -18.84 8.83
CA LYS A 108 -11.41 -19.56 8.18
C LYS A 108 -10.17 -19.61 9.09
N LEU A 109 -9.74 -18.47 9.62
CA LEU A 109 -8.59 -18.39 10.53
C LEU A 109 -8.80 -19.22 11.79
N GLN A 110 -10.00 -19.22 12.37
CA GLN A 110 -10.34 -20.04 13.52
C GLN A 110 -10.22 -21.53 13.22
N THR A 111 -10.69 -21.96 12.05
CA THR A 111 -10.63 -23.36 11.62
C THR A 111 -9.19 -23.82 11.36
N GLU A 112 -8.44 -23.00 10.62
CA GLU A 112 -7.07 -23.36 10.20
C GLU A 112 -6.04 -23.27 11.34
N ALA A 113 -6.26 -22.38 12.31
CA ALA A 113 -5.42 -22.27 13.50
C ALA A 113 -5.48 -23.53 14.40
N LEU A 114 -6.56 -24.31 14.30
CA LEU A 114 -6.71 -25.58 15.00
C LEU A 114 -6.17 -26.79 14.20
N CYS A 115 -5.84 -26.60 12.93
CA CYS A 115 -5.33 -27.64 12.05
C CYS A 115 -3.79 -27.64 12.04
N ALA A 116 -3.16 -28.80 12.22
CA ALA A 116 -1.70 -28.94 12.20
C ALA A 116 -1.03 -28.76 10.82
N GLY A 117 -1.80 -28.40 9.78
CA GLY A 117 -1.33 -28.31 8.41
C GLY A 117 -0.74 -26.98 7.95
N SER A 118 -0.98 -25.89 8.69
CA SER A 118 -0.54 -24.53 8.34
C SER A 118 0.34 -23.95 9.44
N THR A 119 1.41 -23.25 9.05
CA THR A 119 2.22 -22.52 10.03
C THR A 119 1.57 -21.18 10.39
N ALA A 120 1.86 -20.66 11.60
CA ALA A 120 1.33 -19.36 12.02
C ALA A 120 1.71 -18.23 11.05
N ASP A 121 2.90 -18.27 10.47
CA ASP A 121 3.37 -17.28 9.48
C ASP A 121 2.58 -17.33 8.18
N GLN A 122 2.19 -18.52 7.72
CA GLN A 122 1.34 -18.67 6.53
C GLN A 122 -0.04 -18.08 6.77
N LEU A 123 -0.66 -18.39 7.92
CA LEU A 123 -1.97 -17.85 8.29
C LEU A 123 -1.96 -16.33 8.42
N LEU A 124 -0.89 -15.77 9.02
CA LEU A 124 -0.71 -14.32 9.14
C LEU A 124 -0.55 -13.64 7.78
N THR A 125 0.19 -14.27 6.87
CA THR A 125 0.42 -13.74 5.52
C THR A 125 -0.87 -13.74 4.70
N GLU A 126 -1.63 -14.83 4.76
CA GLU A 126 -2.92 -14.97 4.07
C GLU A 126 -3.96 -13.99 4.63
N ALA A 127 -4.06 -13.90 5.96
CA ALA A 127 -4.95 -12.95 6.62
C ALA A 127 -4.65 -11.50 6.20
N ARG A 128 -3.37 -11.12 6.15
CA ARG A 128 -2.95 -9.79 5.71
C ARG A 128 -3.29 -9.53 4.26
N SER A 129 -3.00 -10.49 3.36
CA SER A 129 -3.36 -10.35 1.95
C SER A 129 -4.85 -10.12 1.78
N THR A 130 -5.69 -10.91 2.44
CA THR A 130 -7.15 -10.77 2.37
C THR A 130 -7.63 -9.43 2.95
N LEU A 131 -7.05 -8.98 4.07
CA LEU A 131 -7.37 -7.67 4.65
C LEU A 131 -6.94 -6.51 3.75
N ASP A 132 -5.78 -6.61 3.10
CA ASP A 132 -5.29 -5.61 2.14
C ASP A 132 -6.18 -5.57 0.89
N ASP A 133 -6.66 -6.71 0.40
CA ASP A 133 -7.62 -6.80 -0.70
C ASP A 133 -8.97 -6.16 -0.32
N LEU A 134 -9.46 -6.41 0.88
CA LEU A 134 -10.67 -5.79 1.42
C LEU A 134 -10.55 -4.28 1.59
N ALA A 135 -9.37 -3.80 2.02
CA ALA A 135 -9.07 -2.39 2.15
C ALA A 135 -8.88 -1.70 0.79
N SER A 136 -8.53 -2.48 -0.25
CA SER A 136 -8.30 -2.03 -1.63
C SER A 136 -9.56 -2.07 -2.48
N THR A 137 -10.74 -1.90 -1.90
CA THR A 137 -12.05 -2.00 -2.56
C THR A 137 -12.07 -1.35 -3.96
N PRO A 138 -12.60 -2.02 -5.01
CA PRO A 138 -12.62 -1.56 -6.40
C PRO A 138 -13.33 -0.22 -6.67
N GLY A 139 -13.97 0.38 -5.68
CA GLY A 139 -14.59 1.71 -5.79
C GLY A 139 -13.61 2.89 -5.68
N ARG A 140 -12.30 2.67 -5.52
CA ARG A 140 -11.27 3.73 -5.45
C ARG A 140 -10.50 3.98 -6.74
N CYS A 141 -10.73 3.23 -7.78
CA CYS A 141 -10.31 3.62 -9.14
C CYS A 141 -11.33 4.61 -9.73
N SER A 142 -11.58 5.72 -9.04
CA SER A 142 -12.43 6.77 -9.60
C SER A 142 -11.68 7.44 -10.74
N VAL A 143 -12.13 7.22 -11.95
CA VAL A 143 -11.80 8.10 -13.05
C VAL A 143 -12.38 9.46 -12.68
N LYS A 144 -11.53 10.39 -12.27
CA LYS A 144 -11.94 11.73 -11.89
C LYS A 144 -12.08 12.58 -13.16
N SER A 145 -13.06 13.45 -13.20
CA SER A 145 -13.10 14.48 -14.24
C SER A 145 -11.82 15.34 -14.14
N ALA A 146 -11.41 15.96 -15.25
CA ALA A 146 -10.28 16.88 -15.25
C ALA A 146 -10.48 18.01 -14.23
N ARG A 147 -11.72 18.47 -14.05
CA ARG A 147 -12.10 19.49 -13.06
C ARG A 147 -11.84 19.01 -11.64
N ASP A 148 -12.30 17.81 -11.27
CA ASP A 148 -12.13 17.27 -9.91
C ASP A 148 -10.66 17.00 -9.62
N SER A 149 -9.92 16.50 -10.62
CA SER A 149 -8.47 16.32 -10.53
C SER A 149 -7.72 17.63 -10.28
N LEU A 150 -8.15 18.74 -10.90
CA LEU A 150 -7.58 20.07 -10.66
C LEU A 150 -7.94 20.59 -9.26
N LEU A 151 -9.14 20.37 -8.78
CA LEU A 151 -9.54 20.75 -7.41
C LEU A 151 -8.70 20.00 -6.36
N ASP A 152 -8.46 18.70 -6.56
CA ASP A 152 -7.56 17.93 -5.71
C ASP A 152 -6.13 18.48 -5.75
N PHE A 153 -5.64 18.84 -6.94
CA PHE A 153 -4.31 19.45 -7.07
C PHE A 153 -4.24 20.80 -6.34
N MET A 154 -5.28 21.62 -6.40
CA MET A 154 -5.33 22.89 -5.64
C MET A 154 -5.29 22.66 -4.14
N THR A 155 -6.03 21.65 -3.65
CA THR A 155 -6.00 21.22 -2.24
C THR A 155 -4.61 20.75 -1.85
N PHE A 156 -4.00 19.89 -2.67
CA PHE A 156 -2.61 19.45 -2.49
C PHE A 156 -1.63 20.64 -2.40
N ARG A 157 -1.76 21.62 -3.30
CA ARG A 157 -0.91 22.83 -3.29
C ARG A 157 -1.11 23.66 -2.02
N ALA A 158 -2.33 23.79 -1.53
CA ALA A 158 -2.63 24.48 -0.28
C ALA A 158 -1.98 23.76 0.93
N GLU A 159 -2.03 22.43 0.97
CA GLU A 159 -1.36 21.64 2.01
C GLU A 159 0.17 21.79 1.99
N VAL A 160 0.76 21.84 0.79
CA VAL A 160 2.21 22.12 0.64
C VAL A 160 2.57 23.51 1.16
N GLN A 161 1.78 24.54 0.81
CA GLN A 161 2.01 25.91 1.29
C GLN A 161 1.84 26.04 2.81
N GLN A 162 0.92 25.29 3.40
CA GLN A 162 0.71 25.22 4.85
C GLN A 162 1.78 24.39 5.58
N GLY A 163 2.75 23.79 4.86
CA GLY A 163 3.78 22.93 5.44
C GLY A 163 3.27 21.55 5.91
N LYS A 164 2.02 21.20 5.63
CA LYS A 164 1.43 19.90 5.98
C LYS A 164 2.02 18.76 5.15
N ARG A 165 2.46 19.08 3.94
CA ARG A 165 3.18 18.15 3.05
C ARG A 165 4.54 18.73 2.70
N GLN A 166 5.59 18.00 3.03
CA GLN A 166 6.95 18.36 2.72
C GLN A 166 7.66 17.17 2.08
N ALA A 167 8.46 17.46 1.06
CA ALA A 167 9.39 16.46 0.53
C ALA A 167 10.43 16.09 1.60
N ILE A 168 10.83 14.83 1.65
CA ILE A 168 11.87 14.36 2.54
C ILE A 168 13.23 14.78 1.96
N ARG A 169 13.92 15.67 2.66
CA ARG A 169 15.23 16.12 2.23
C ARG A 169 16.27 15.03 2.45
N THR A 170 17.18 14.90 1.49
CA THR A 170 18.26 13.92 1.53
C THR A 170 19.35 14.30 2.53
N GLY A 171 19.44 15.59 2.88
CA GLY A 171 20.50 16.15 3.68
C GLY A 171 21.75 16.52 2.88
N PHE A 172 21.77 16.28 1.57
CA PHE A 172 22.81 16.72 0.65
C PHE A 172 22.31 17.91 -0.17
N PRO A 173 22.80 19.14 0.09
CA PRO A 173 22.22 20.35 -0.51
C PRO A 173 22.20 20.35 -2.04
N SER A 174 23.24 19.77 -2.66
CA SER A 174 23.32 19.68 -4.13
C SER A 174 22.27 18.74 -4.70
N LEU A 175 22.03 17.61 -4.04
CA LEU A 175 21.02 16.63 -4.44
C LEU A 175 19.61 17.19 -4.21
N ASP A 176 19.37 17.81 -3.05
CA ASP A 176 18.10 18.44 -2.71
C ASP A 176 17.75 19.60 -3.67
N ARG A 177 18.75 20.31 -4.19
CA ARG A 177 18.53 21.37 -5.18
C ARG A 177 18.03 20.80 -6.51
N ILE A 178 18.52 19.63 -6.91
CA ILE A 178 18.15 18.98 -8.17
C ILE A 178 16.81 18.27 -8.05
N LEU A 179 16.61 17.50 -6.97
CA LEU A 179 15.43 16.66 -6.78
C LEU A 179 14.26 17.39 -6.11
N GLY A 180 14.50 18.48 -5.40
CA GLY A 180 13.52 19.09 -4.51
C GLY A 180 13.24 18.27 -3.23
N GLY A 181 13.99 17.18 -3.02
CA GLY A 181 13.75 16.14 -2.01
C GLY A 181 12.94 14.97 -2.56
N PHE A 182 12.75 13.95 -1.74
CA PHE A 182 11.94 12.76 -2.08
C PHE A 182 10.46 12.98 -1.74
N ALA A 183 9.58 12.70 -2.69
CA ALA A 183 8.14 12.77 -2.48
C ALA A 183 7.65 11.55 -1.67
N GLN A 184 6.75 11.75 -0.71
CA GLN A 184 6.09 10.66 0.02
C GLN A 184 5.35 9.74 -0.95
N GLY A 185 5.44 8.42 -0.73
CA GLY A 185 4.91 7.42 -1.64
C GLY A 185 5.71 7.26 -2.94
N GLY A 186 6.89 7.92 -3.03
CA GLY A 186 7.78 7.84 -4.18
C GLY A 186 8.67 6.60 -4.14
N PHE A 187 8.91 6.02 -5.31
CA PHE A 187 9.88 4.96 -5.54
C PHE A 187 11.03 5.50 -6.39
N TYR A 188 12.25 5.38 -5.89
CA TYR A 188 13.47 5.89 -6.50
C TYR A 188 14.48 4.76 -6.67
N VAL A 189 15.26 4.83 -7.73
CA VAL A 189 16.34 3.87 -8.00
C VAL A 189 17.64 4.64 -8.15
N MET A 190 18.67 4.19 -7.40
CA MET A 190 20.02 4.70 -7.51
C MET A 190 20.92 3.61 -8.09
N ALA A 191 21.35 3.78 -9.33
CA ALA A 191 22.19 2.84 -10.03
C ALA A 191 23.63 3.36 -10.16
N ALA A 192 24.61 2.47 -9.99
CA ALA A 192 26.01 2.74 -10.22
C ALA A 192 26.73 1.45 -10.61
N ARG A 193 27.89 1.59 -11.29
CA ARG A 193 28.78 0.45 -11.53
C ARG A 193 29.32 -0.09 -10.20
N PRO A 194 29.67 -1.39 -10.12
CA PRO A 194 30.32 -1.94 -8.94
C PRO A 194 31.55 -1.12 -8.53
N GLY A 195 31.79 -0.95 -7.24
CA GLY A 195 32.94 -0.23 -6.69
C GLY A 195 32.88 1.29 -6.68
N VAL A 196 31.87 1.93 -7.31
CA VAL A 196 31.75 3.42 -7.35
C VAL A 196 31.28 4.03 -6.02
N GLY A 197 30.80 3.21 -5.09
CA GLY A 197 30.37 3.69 -3.76
C GLY A 197 28.85 3.79 -3.58
N LYS A 198 28.05 3.04 -4.34
CA LYS A 198 26.58 2.99 -4.24
C LYS A 198 26.10 2.79 -2.80
N SER A 199 26.56 1.72 -2.13
CA SER A 199 26.17 1.41 -0.74
C SER A 199 26.71 2.46 0.25
N ALA A 200 27.88 3.03 0.01
CA ALA A 200 28.43 4.11 0.83
C ALA A 200 27.54 5.37 0.78
N LEU A 201 27.09 5.76 -0.42
CA LEU A 201 26.15 6.86 -0.57
C LEU A 201 24.77 6.50 0.01
N GLY A 202 24.30 5.25 -0.16
CA GLY A 202 23.03 4.78 0.39
C GLY A 202 22.97 4.90 1.90
N ILE A 203 24.01 4.43 2.61
CA ILE A 203 24.05 4.52 4.08
C ILE A 203 24.26 5.96 4.56
N ALA A 204 25.02 6.79 3.82
CA ALA A 204 25.16 8.21 4.14
C ALA A 204 23.82 8.96 4.00
N LEU A 205 23.04 8.67 2.95
CA LEU A 205 21.68 9.19 2.79
C LEU A 205 20.77 8.74 3.95
N ALA A 206 20.86 7.46 4.34
CA ALA A 206 20.11 6.93 5.47
C ALA A 206 20.40 7.70 6.76
N ASP A 207 21.69 7.88 7.09
CA ASP A 207 22.11 8.59 8.30
C ASP A 207 21.72 10.07 8.29
N MET A 208 21.78 10.73 7.13
CA MET A 208 21.36 12.13 7.01
C MET A 208 19.87 12.29 7.20
N MET A 209 19.05 11.46 6.52
CA MET A 209 17.58 11.49 6.65
C MET A 209 17.14 11.04 8.04
N ALA A 210 17.87 10.12 8.69
CA ALA A 210 17.56 9.60 10.02
C ALA A 210 17.72 10.64 11.15
N ARG A 211 18.20 11.86 10.86
CA ARG A 211 18.17 12.97 11.82
C ARG A 211 16.74 13.32 12.23
N ASP A 212 15.84 13.36 11.26
CA ASP A 212 14.49 13.86 11.45
C ASP A 212 13.42 12.82 11.13
N ARG A 213 13.73 11.80 10.32
CA ARG A 213 12.81 10.79 9.79
C ARG A 213 13.14 9.39 10.28
N ARG A 214 12.13 8.53 10.42
CA ARG A 214 12.33 7.11 10.70
C ARG A 214 12.74 6.42 9.40
N VAL A 215 13.97 5.91 9.37
CA VAL A 215 14.58 5.26 8.21
C VAL A 215 14.80 3.79 8.52
N LEU A 216 14.37 2.91 7.61
CA LEU A 216 14.73 1.51 7.58
C LEU A 216 15.75 1.28 6.47
N TYR A 217 16.95 0.83 6.81
CA TYR A 217 17.97 0.42 5.87
C TYR A 217 18.07 -1.10 5.85
N VAL A 218 17.78 -1.70 4.70
CA VAL A 218 17.86 -3.15 4.51
C VAL A 218 19.08 -3.45 3.66
N SER A 219 20.03 -4.17 4.24
CA SER A 219 21.21 -4.67 3.54
C SER A 219 21.06 -6.17 3.27
N LEU A 220 21.20 -6.54 2.01
CA LEU A 220 21.22 -7.93 1.55
C LEU A 220 22.63 -8.39 1.17
N GLU A 221 23.61 -7.47 1.18
CA GLU A 221 25.00 -7.73 0.80
C GLU A 221 25.97 -7.60 1.98
N MET A 222 25.75 -6.60 2.86
CA MET A 222 26.68 -6.26 3.92
C MET A 222 26.14 -6.63 5.30
N THR A 223 27.02 -7.04 6.19
CA THR A 223 26.71 -7.30 7.60
C THR A 223 26.48 -5.98 8.38
N GLU A 224 25.83 -6.07 9.54
CA GLU A 224 25.63 -4.91 10.42
C GLU A 224 26.96 -4.30 10.89
N ALA A 225 27.99 -5.14 11.14
CA ALA A 225 29.31 -4.66 11.51
C ALA A 225 29.96 -3.80 10.42
N GLU A 226 29.90 -4.25 9.17
CA GLU A 226 30.40 -3.53 8.02
C GLU A 226 29.68 -2.20 7.77
N LEU A 227 28.34 -2.20 7.92
CA LEU A 227 27.53 -0.99 7.80
C LEU A 227 27.89 0.01 8.89
N ASN A 228 27.97 -0.46 10.15
CA ASN A 228 28.32 0.41 11.28
C ASN A 228 29.76 0.93 11.19
N ALA A 229 30.71 0.14 10.72
CA ALA A 229 32.08 0.61 10.48
C ALA A 229 32.10 1.77 9.46
N ARG A 230 31.33 1.68 8.36
CA ARG A 230 31.19 2.79 7.39
C ARG A 230 30.58 4.04 8.00
N ARG A 231 29.54 3.87 8.83
CA ARG A 231 28.85 4.97 9.52
C ARG A 231 29.79 5.67 10.50
N VAL A 232 30.51 4.89 11.32
CA VAL A 232 31.48 5.41 12.29
C VAL A 232 32.60 6.16 11.58
N ALA A 233 33.17 5.55 10.53
CA ALA A 233 34.24 6.20 9.72
C ALA A 233 33.77 7.53 9.11
N ALA A 234 32.49 7.65 8.73
CA ALA A 234 31.93 8.85 8.11
C ALA A 234 31.73 10.03 9.09
N VAL A 235 31.56 9.77 10.39
CA VAL A 235 31.26 10.80 11.41
C VAL A 235 32.35 10.96 12.47
N SER A 236 33.41 10.14 12.43
CA SER A 236 34.55 10.22 13.33
C SER A 236 35.34 11.51 13.10
N ASP A 237 35.75 12.13 14.21
CA ASP A 237 36.59 13.32 14.18
C ASP A 237 38.08 12.98 13.86
N MET A 238 38.42 11.69 13.97
CA MET A 238 39.75 11.17 13.59
C MET A 238 39.65 10.34 12.30
N PRO A 239 40.70 10.27 11.49
CA PRO A 239 40.74 9.44 10.30
C PRO A 239 40.65 7.96 10.67
N CYS A 240 39.44 7.39 10.58
CA CYS A 240 39.18 5.97 10.77
C CYS A 240 38.88 5.32 9.43
N SER A 241 39.67 4.33 9.02
CA SER A 241 39.35 3.57 7.83
C SER A 241 38.39 2.40 8.15
N PHE A 242 37.61 2.00 7.15
CA PHE A 242 36.76 0.83 7.25
C PHE A 242 37.53 -0.44 7.68
N GLY A 243 38.69 -0.67 7.08
CA GLY A 243 39.54 -1.82 7.40
C GLY A 243 40.09 -1.78 8.82
N MET A 244 40.46 -0.59 9.32
CA MET A 244 40.88 -0.39 10.69
C MET A 244 39.80 -0.78 11.69
N LEU A 245 38.58 -0.30 11.49
CA LEU A 245 37.46 -0.54 12.39
C LEU A 245 37.03 -2.01 12.47
N LEU A 246 37.28 -2.81 11.42
CA LEU A 246 36.89 -4.21 11.38
C LEU A 246 38.00 -5.19 11.74
N PHE A 247 39.30 -4.83 11.46
CA PHE A 247 40.34 -5.86 11.45
C PHE A 247 41.59 -5.47 12.23
N GLN A 248 41.67 -4.24 12.77
CA GLN A 248 42.88 -3.77 13.46
C GLN A 248 42.61 -3.49 14.95
N ARG A 249 43.65 -3.58 15.75
CA ARG A 249 43.62 -3.09 17.14
C ARG A 249 43.75 -1.56 17.11
N THR A 250 42.99 -0.94 17.94
CA THR A 250 42.90 0.51 18.09
C THR A 250 43.65 0.96 19.35
N THR A 251 44.14 2.19 19.35
CA THR A 251 44.70 2.86 20.51
C THR A 251 43.56 3.43 21.39
N GLU A 252 43.89 3.83 22.64
CA GLU A 252 42.90 4.45 23.54
C GLU A 252 42.31 5.76 22.93
N GLU A 253 43.10 6.53 22.19
CA GLU A 253 42.63 7.76 21.52
C GLU A 253 41.66 7.44 20.38
N GLU A 254 41.95 6.40 19.60
CA GLU A 254 41.09 5.92 18.54
C GLU A 254 39.77 5.34 19.09
N ASP A 255 39.85 4.57 20.19
CA ASP A 255 38.66 4.05 20.86
C ASP A 255 37.76 5.16 21.41
N ALA A 256 38.35 6.22 21.96
CA ALA A 256 37.62 7.40 22.40
C ALA A 256 36.95 8.13 21.23
N ALA A 257 37.62 8.25 20.08
CA ALA A 257 37.04 8.83 18.88
C ALA A 257 35.89 7.98 18.29
N ILE A 258 36.05 6.64 18.30
CA ILE A 258 35.02 5.69 17.88
C ILE A 258 33.79 5.80 18.81
N ALA A 259 34.00 5.85 20.13
CA ALA A 259 32.91 5.99 21.11
C ALA A 259 32.14 7.32 20.92
N ASN A 260 32.88 8.42 20.67
CA ASN A 260 32.25 9.72 20.34
C ASN A 260 31.42 9.65 19.05
N ALA A 261 31.95 9.03 18.00
CA ALA A 261 31.25 8.83 16.74
C ALA A 261 29.96 7.98 16.94
N CYS A 262 30.04 6.90 17.71
CA CYS A 262 28.89 6.10 18.09
C CYS A 262 27.83 6.94 18.84
N GLY A 263 28.27 7.80 19.78
CA GLY A 263 27.38 8.72 20.49
C GLY A 263 26.59 9.66 19.56
N LYS A 264 27.27 10.18 18.51
CA LYS A 264 26.63 11.02 17.48
C LYS A 264 25.60 10.22 16.66
N LEU A 265 25.83 8.91 16.47
CA LEU A 265 24.94 8.02 15.69
C LEU A 265 23.75 7.48 16.48
N TYR A 266 23.84 7.38 17.82
CA TYR A 266 22.74 6.91 18.68
C TYR A 266 21.47 7.78 18.57
N ALA A 267 21.62 9.06 18.30
CA ALA A 267 20.48 9.96 18.15
C ALA A 267 19.73 9.79 16.81
N ARG A 268 20.25 8.95 15.88
CA ARG A 268 19.62 8.72 14.57
C ARG A 268 18.43 7.79 14.68
N LYS A 269 17.32 8.15 14.01
CA LYS A 269 16.12 7.31 13.88
C LYS A 269 16.30 6.27 12.78
N LEU A 270 17.44 5.55 12.79
CA LEU A 270 17.81 4.55 11.80
C LEU A 270 17.63 3.14 12.36
N GLN A 271 16.90 2.33 11.66
CA GLN A 271 16.79 0.89 11.88
C GLN A 271 17.56 0.19 10.75
N ILE A 272 18.35 -0.81 11.10
CA ILE A 272 19.15 -1.59 10.15
C ILE A 272 18.66 -3.03 10.20
N SER A 273 18.42 -3.62 9.04
CA SER A 273 18.14 -5.04 8.86
C SER A 273 19.18 -5.61 7.90
N ALA A 274 20.12 -6.39 8.41
CA ALA A 274 21.11 -7.09 7.60
C ALA A 274 20.71 -8.56 7.51
N VAL A 275 20.20 -8.98 6.36
CA VAL A 275 19.69 -10.33 6.11
C VAL A 275 20.17 -10.83 4.76
N SER A 276 20.37 -12.14 4.61
CA SER A 276 20.84 -12.71 3.34
C SER A 276 19.75 -12.87 2.30
N THR A 277 18.50 -12.94 2.72
CA THR A 277 17.33 -13.09 1.84
C THR A 277 16.14 -12.35 2.42
N LEU A 278 15.39 -11.68 1.58
CA LEU A 278 14.17 -10.99 1.97
C LEU A 278 13.21 -10.90 0.78
N THR A 279 11.93 -11.07 1.01
CA THR A 279 10.87 -10.83 0.04
C THR A 279 10.25 -9.45 0.23
N VAL A 280 9.54 -8.93 -0.79
CA VAL A 280 8.88 -7.61 -0.67
C VAL A 280 7.77 -7.60 0.40
N PRO A 281 6.96 -8.67 0.60
CA PRO A 281 6.02 -8.73 1.72
C PRO A 281 6.68 -8.67 3.10
N GLU A 282 7.81 -9.37 3.30
CA GLU A 282 8.57 -9.31 4.55
C GLU A 282 9.17 -7.93 4.80
N LEU A 283 9.70 -7.29 3.75
CA LEU A 283 10.15 -5.91 3.78
C LEU A 283 9.04 -4.95 4.20
N GLU A 284 7.84 -5.13 3.64
CA GLU A 284 6.68 -4.33 4.00
C GLU A 284 6.32 -4.49 5.47
N LEU A 285 6.36 -5.72 5.99
CA LEU A 285 6.13 -5.98 7.39
C LEU A 285 7.15 -5.28 8.28
N GLN A 286 8.46 -5.37 7.95
CA GLN A 286 9.50 -4.66 8.69
C GLN A 286 9.27 -3.15 8.67
N ALA A 287 8.98 -2.57 7.50
CA ALA A 287 8.72 -1.15 7.34
C ALA A 287 7.50 -0.66 8.16
N ARG A 288 6.43 -1.45 8.21
CA ARG A 288 5.24 -1.16 9.04
C ARG A 288 5.56 -1.21 10.54
N ASN A 289 6.27 -2.25 10.99
CA ASN A 289 6.60 -2.45 12.41
C ASN A 289 7.43 -1.29 12.98
N VAL A 290 8.37 -0.75 12.19
CA VAL A 290 9.19 0.39 12.62
C VAL A 290 8.56 1.74 12.29
N GLY A 291 7.43 1.74 11.58
CA GLY A 291 6.77 2.95 11.11
C GLY A 291 7.67 3.78 10.18
N ALA A 292 8.37 3.12 9.25
CA ALA A 292 9.34 3.75 8.39
C ALA A 292 8.73 4.81 7.46
N GLU A 293 9.31 6.00 7.44
CA GLU A 293 9.00 7.06 6.49
C GLU A 293 9.88 6.97 5.23
N VAL A 294 11.05 6.32 5.38
CA VAL A 294 11.99 6.03 4.30
C VAL A 294 12.47 4.60 4.43
N VAL A 295 12.45 3.85 3.34
CA VAL A 295 12.99 2.49 3.23
C VAL A 295 14.09 2.51 2.17
N ILE A 296 15.28 2.05 2.53
CA ILE A 296 16.41 1.91 1.60
C ILE A 296 16.75 0.43 1.48
N VAL A 297 16.86 -0.07 0.25
CA VAL A 297 17.16 -1.49 -0.03
C VAL A 297 18.49 -1.58 -0.77
N ASP A 298 19.47 -2.22 -0.16
CA ASP A 298 20.80 -2.43 -0.71
C ASP A 298 21.12 -3.94 -0.87
N TYR A 299 20.99 -4.51 -2.07
CA TYR A 299 20.51 -3.91 -3.30
C TYR A 299 19.32 -4.73 -3.86
N LEU A 300 18.58 -4.10 -4.74
CA LEU A 300 17.33 -4.62 -5.31
C LEU A 300 17.46 -6.02 -5.92
N GLY A 301 18.57 -6.31 -6.58
CA GLY A 301 18.79 -7.58 -7.26
C GLY A 301 18.91 -8.81 -6.34
N LEU A 302 19.11 -8.61 -5.02
CA LEU A 302 19.16 -9.69 -4.03
C LEU A 302 17.82 -9.97 -3.36
N LEU A 303 16.79 -9.13 -3.58
CA LEU A 303 15.45 -9.46 -3.12
C LEU A 303 14.94 -10.74 -3.80
N SER A 304 14.32 -11.57 -3.00
CA SER A 304 13.72 -12.82 -3.47
C SER A 304 12.32 -12.58 -4.02
N ALA A 305 12.04 -13.17 -5.19
CA ALA A 305 10.68 -13.31 -5.68
C ALA A 305 10.08 -14.62 -5.19
N GLU A 306 8.78 -14.65 -4.94
CA GLU A 306 8.05 -15.87 -4.55
C GLU A 306 8.16 -16.96 -5.61
N ASP A 307 8.16 -16.59 -6.89
CA ASP A 307 8.32 -17.51 -8.01
C ASP A 307 9.79 -17.62 -8.43
N LYS A 308 10.42 -18.75 -8.10
CA LYS A 308 11.82 -19.07 -8.43
C LYS A 308 12.07 -19.40 -9.92
N ARG A 309 11.02 -19.47 -10.76
CA ARG A 309 11.13 -19.84 -12.19
C ARG A 309 11.30 -18.63 -13.11
N LEU A 310 11.20 -17.42 -12.58
CA LEU A 310 11.31 -16.19 -13.36
C LEU A 310 12.75 -15.98 -13.87
N SER A 311 12.87 -15.43 -15.08
CA SER A 311 14.14 -14.90 -15.56
C SER A 311 14.62 -13.77 -14.65
N GLU A 312 15.93 -13.48 -14.64
CA GLU A 312 16.46 -12.37 -13.83
C GLU A 312 15.82 -11.03 -14.18
N TYR A 313 15.56 -10.78 -15.45
CA TYR A 313 14.86 -9.58 -15.93
C TYR A 313 13.43 -9.50 -15.41
N ASP A 314 12.67 -10.58 -15.52
CA ASP A 314 11.27 -10.62 -15.05
C ASP A 314 11.19 -10.49 -13.53
N ARG A 315 12.14 -11.09 -12.81
CA ARG A 315 12.27 -10.97 -11.36
C ARG A 315 12.47 -9.51 -10.92
N VAL A 316 13.46 -8.82 -11.51
CA VAL A 316 13.75 -7.41 -11.20
C VAL A 316 12.58 -6.52 -11.57
N THR A 317 11.94 -6.77 -12.70
CA THR A 317 10.75 -6.03 -13.16
C THR A 317 9.60 -6.18 -12.16
N ARG A 318 9.31 -7.41 -11.71
CA ARG A 318 8.27 -7.69 -10.72
C ARG A 318 8.57 -7.02 -9.38
N ILE A 319 9.79 -7.22 -8.85
CA ILE A 319 10.23 -6.63 -7.58
C ILE A 319 10.14 -5.11 -7.62
N SER A 320 10.57 -4.46 -8.71
CA SER A 320 10.46 -3.01 -8.88
C SER A 320 9.00 -2.54 -8.85
N GLY A 321 8.11 -3.28 -9.50
CA GLY A 321 6.66 -3.02 -9.46
C GLY A 321 6.09 -3.17 -8.05
N ASP A 322 6.50 -4.20 -7.32
CA ASP A 322 6.06 -4.47 -5.94
C ASP A 322 6.56 -3.38 -4.98
N LEU A 323 7.83 -2.96 -5.07
CA LEU A 323 8.39 -1.87 -4.28
C LEU A 323 7.69 -0.53 -4.54
N LYS A 324 7.32 -0.25 -5.80
CA LYS A 324 6.53 0.94 -6.13
C LYS A 324 5.13 0.88 -5.51
N ARG A 325 4.49 -0.31 -5.51
CA ARG A 325 3.20 -0.52 -4.83
C ARG A 325 3.33 -0.35 -3.32
N LEU A 326 4.37 -0.91 -2.72
CA LEU A 326 4.71 -0.76 -1.30
C LEU A 326 4.86 0.72 -0.91
N ALA A 327 5.66 1.49 -1.67
CA ALA A 327 5.84 2.93 -1.42
C ALA A 327 4.51 3.68 -1.37
N LYS A 328 3.61 3.41 -2.34
CA LYS A 328 2.27 4.03 -2.38
C LYS A 328 1.37 3.59 -1.23
N ARG A 329 1.35 2.29 -0.88
CA ARG A 329 0.51 1.76 0.21
C ARG A 329 0.90 2.29 1.57
N LEU A 330 2.19 2.33 1.86
CA LEU A 330 2.71 2.83 3.13
C LEU A 330 2.83 4.37 3.19
N GLY A 331 2.74 5.05 2.05
CA GLY A 331 3.00 6.49 1.97
C GLY A 331 4.46 6.85 2.29
N CYS A 332 5.38 5.88 2.28
CA CYS A 332 6.80 6.07 2.56
C CYS A 332 7.61 6.27 1.27
N VAL A 333 8.82 6.80 1.40
CA VAL A 333 9.80 6.80 0.31
C VAL A 333 10.49 5.46 0.25
N VAL A 334 10.61 4.86 -0.93
CA VAL A 334 11.42 3.67 -1.15
C VAL A 334 12.57 4.03 -2.10
N LEU A 335 13.79 3.82 -1.64
CA LEU A 335 15.02 3.98 -2.42
C LEU A 335 15.67 2.61 -2.61
N ALA A 336 15.70 2.11 -3.83
CA ALA A 336 16.38 0.87 -4.18
C ALA A 336 17.75 1.17 -4.81
N LEU A 337 18.74 0.45 -4.36
CA LEU A 337 20.10 0.53 -4.89
C LEU A 337 20.35 -0.56 -5.94
#